data_5da93e1b0d0ca40bef256ee888d19010
#
_entry.id   5da93e1b0d0ca40bef256ee888d19010
#
_cell.length_a   1.000
_cell.length_b   1.000
_cell.length_c   1.000
_cell.angle_alpha   90.00
_cell.angle_beta   90.00
_cell.angle_gamma   90.00
#
_symmetry.space_group_name_H-M   'P 1'
#
loop_
_entity.id
_entity.type
_entity.pdbx_description
1 polymer ?
#
loop_
_entity_poly.entity_id
_entity_poly.type
_entity_poly.pdbx_seq_one_letter_code
_entity_poly.pdbx_strand_id
1 'polypeptide(L)'
;MAVKVAINGFGRIGRLAFRQMFGAEGYDIVAINDLTSPKMLAYLLKYDSSQGKYAKAETVSASEDSITVDGKEIKIYKEPDANNCPWGELDVDVVLECSGFYTSKEKAQAHINAGAKKVVISAPAGNDLPTIVYNVNHEQLTKDDNIISAASCTTNCLAPMAKALNDLAPIKSGIMCTIHAYTGDQMTLDGPQRKGDLRRSRAAACNIVPNSTGAAKAIGLVIPELNGKLIGSAQRVPTPTGSTTILTAVVEGEVTVDQINAAMKAAANESYGYNTDEIVSSDIVGMSYGSLFDATQTMALPTGDGTTEVQVVSWYDNENSYTSQMVRTIKYFGKLLEA
;
A
#
# COMPACT_ATOMS: atom_id res chain seq x y z
N MET A 1 -15.05 8.84 -17.93
CA MET A 1 -14.91 7.46 -18.52
C MET A 1 -14.29 6.50 -17.51
N ALA A 2 -14.34 5.16 -17.71
CA ALA A 2 -13.61 4.23 -16.88
C ALA A 2 -12.11 4.25 -17.26
N VAL A 3 -11.23 4.22 -16.26
CA VAL A 3 -9.77 4.16 -16.46
C VAL A 3 -9.39 2.77 -16.95
N LYS A 4 -8.76 2.67 -18.10
CA LYS A 4 -8.23 1.42 -18.64
C LYS A 4 -6.94 1.02 -17.93
N VAL A 5 -6.99 -0.05 -17.17
CA VAL A 5 -5.89 -0.51 -16.31
C VAL A 5 -5.28 -1.79 -16.85
N ALA A 6 -3.96 -1.81 -17.01
CA ALA A 6 -3.19 -3.04 -17.15
C ALA A 6 -2.44 -3.34 -15.85
N ILE A 7 -2.34 -4.62 -15.47
CA ILE A 7 -1.64 -5.06 -14.26
C ILE A 7 -0.37 -5.80 -14.67
N ASN A 8 0.79 -5.26 -14.31
CA ASN A 8 2.09 -5.92 -14.50
C ASN A 8 2.52 -6.60 -13.20
N GLY A 9 2.49 -7.92 -13.18
CA GLY A 9 2.68 -8.75 -11.99
C GLY A 9 1.37 -9.09 -11.28
N PHE A 10 0.94 -10.35 -11.39
CA PHE A 10 -0.31 -10.84 -10.80
C PHE A 10 -0.04 -11.63 -9.52
N GLY A 11 0.88 -11.10 -8.71
CA GLY A 11 1.20 -11.57 -7.36
C GLY A 11 0.10 -11.22 -6.34
N ARG A 12 0.44 -11.17 -5.06
CA ARG A 12 -0.52 -10.85 -3.98
C ARG A 12 -1.25 -9.53 -4.23
N ILE A 13 -0.50 -8.45 -4.42
CA ILE A 13 -1.07 -7.09 -4.57
C ILE A 13 -1.83 -6.96 -5.91
N GLY A 14 -1.27 -7.48 -7.01
CA GLY A 14 -1.95 -7.44 -8.31
C GLY A 14 -3.30 -8.16 -8.30
N ARG A 15 -3.40 -9.33 -7.63
CA ARG A 15 -4.67 -10.07 -7.50
C ARG A 15 -5.68 -9.36 -6.58
N LEU A 16 -5.23 -8.73 -5.49
CA LEU A 16 -6.12 -7.95 -4.62
C LEU A 16 -6.62 -6.68 -5.32
N ALA A 17 -5.75 -6.00 -6.06
CA ALA A 17 -6.15 -4.87 -6.89
C ALA A 17 -7.18 -5.28 -7.96
N PHE A 18 -6.94 -6.43 -8.61
CA PHE A 18 -7.93 -7.00 -9.53
C PHE A 18 -9.28 -7.23 -8.85
N ARG A 19 -9.29 -7.90 -7.68
CA ARG A 19 -10.53 -8.18 -6.95
C ARG A 19 -11.31 -6.92 -6.58
N GLN A 20 -10.62 -5.81 -6.30
CA GLN A 20 -11.24 -4.53 -5.95
C GLN A 20 -11.70 -3.74 -7.18
N MET A 21 -10.96 -3.77 -8.28
CA MET A 21 -11.27 -3.00 -9.48
C MET A 21 -12.26 -3.71 -10.43
N PHE A 22 -12.23 -5.06 -10.48
CA PHE A 22 -13.03 -5.80 -11.45
C PHE A 22 -14.53 -5.65 -11.18
N GLY A 23 -15.25 -5.03 -12.12
CA GLY A 23 -16.66 -4.72 -12.01
C GLY A 23 -17.00 -3.52 -11.14
N ALA A 24 -16.00 -2.83 -10.58
CA ALA A 24 -16.20 -1.59 -9.84
C ALA A 24 -16.29 -0.39 -10.79
N GLU A 25 -17.09 0.60 -10.41
CA GLU A 25 -17.27 1.82 -11.20
C GLU A 25 -15.99 2.62 -11.34
N GLY A 26 -15.66 3.00 -12.57
CA GLY A 26 -14.52 3.84 -12.92
C GLY A 26 -13.25 3.08 -13.25
N TYR A 27 -13.30 1.74 -13.36
CA TYR A 27 -12.17 0.91 -13.79
C TYR A 27 -12.57 -0.02 -14.93
N ASP A 28 -11.63 -0.23 -15.87
CA ASP A 28 -11.71 -1.25 -16.90
C ASP A 28 -10.37 -2.00 -16.97
N ILE A 29 -10.30 -3.22 -16.42
CA ILE A 29 -9.11 -4.04 -16.52
C ILE A 29 -9.05 -4.64 -17.91
N VAL A 30 -8.02 -4.26 -18.69
CA VAL A 30 -7.88 -4.62 -20.10
C VAL A 30 -6.83 -5.71 -20.33
N ALA A 31 -5.82 -5.82 -19.45
CA ALA A 31 -4.74 -6.80 -19.60
C ALA A 31 -4.05 -7.12 -18.27
N ILE A 32 -3.41 -8.29 -18.24
CA ILE A 32 -2.47 -8.69 -17.20
C ILE A 32 -1.18 -9.14 -17.90
N ASN A 33 -0.02 -8.77 -17.34
CA ASN A 33 1.26 -9.33 -17.72
C ASN A 33 1.85 -10.08 -16.52
N ASP A 34 2.11 -11.39 -16.69
CA ASP A 34 2.75 -12.23 -15.67
C ASP A 34 3.38 -13.47 -16.34
N LEU A 35 4.55 -13.89 -15.90
CA LEU A 35 5.28 -15.01 -16.47
C LEU A 35 4.71 -16.38 -16.06
N THR A 36 3.78 -16.39 -15.10
CA THR A 36 3.12 -17.59 -14.59
C THR A 36 1.99 -18.03 -15.53
N SER A 37 1.65 -19.32 -15.54
CA SER A 37 0.56 -19.83 -16.38
C SER A 37 -0.81 -19.28 -15.96
N PRO A 38 -1.72 -19.00 -16.92
CA PRO A 38 -3.08 -18.52 -16.61
C PRO A 38 -3.85 -19.43 -15.65
N LYS A 39 -3.67 -20.75 -15.79
CA LYS A 39 -4.29 -21.74 -14.87
C LYS A 39 -3.88 -21.52 -13.42
N MET A 40 -2.59 -21.29 -13.16
CA MET A 40 -2.09 -21.02 -11.80
C MET A 40 -2.58 -19.67 -11.29
N LEU A 41 -2.55 -18.64 -12.12
CA LEU A 41 -3.02 -17.30 -11.77
C LEU A 41 -4.53 -17.30 -11.45
N ALA A 42 -5.35 -17.98 -12.24
CA ALA A 42 -6.78 -18.15 -12.00
C ALA A 42 -7.05 -18.90 -10.69
N TYR A 43 -6.30 -19.97 -10.40
CA TYR A 43 -6.41 -20.70 -9.14
C TYR A 43 -6.10 -19.80 -7.94
N LEU A 44 -5.01 -19.04 -7.99
CA LEU A 44 -4.61 -18.12 -6.93
C LEU A 44 -5.52 -16.88 -6.83
N LEU A 45 -6.23 -16.51 -7.91
CA LEU A 45 -7.27 -15.49 -7.86
C LEU A 45 -8.51 -15.98 -7.10
N LYS A 46 -8.90 -17.25 -7.29
CA LYS A 46 -10.04 -17.88 -6.62
C LYS A 46 -9.83 -17.99 -5.11
N TYR A 47 -8.66 -18.49 -4.71
CA TYR A 47 -8.38 -18.91 -3.34
C TYR A 47 -7.19 -18.15 -2.79
N ASP A 48 -7.37 -17.59 -1.61
CA ASP A 48 -6.34 -16.83 -0.90
C ASP A 48 -6.38 -17.20 0.58
N SER A 49 -5.25 -17.65 1.11
CA SER A 49 -5.15 -18.12 2.49
C SER A 49 -5.28 -16.99 3.53
N SER A 50 -4.92 -15.75 3.15
CA SER A 50 -4.99 -14.59 4.05
C SER A 50 -6.25 -13.78 3.87
N GLN A 51 -6.73 -13.64 2.61
CA GLN A 51 -7.86 -12.78 2.24
C GLN A 51 -9.14 -13.55 1.89
N GLY A 52 -9.10 -14.88 2.03
CA GLY A 52 -10.25 -15.74 1.77
C GLY A 52 -10.59 -15.92 0.29
N LYS A 53 -11.65 -16.70 0.06
CA LYS A 53 -12.15 -17.01 -1.27
C LYS A 53 -12.66 -15.74 -1.96
N TYR A 54 -12.30 -15.55 -3.23
CA TYR A 54 -12.82 -14.44 -4.04
C TYR A 54 -14.33 -14.56 -4.22
N ALA A 55 -15.05 -13.45 -4.04
CA ALA A 55 -16.52 -13.44 -4.15
C ALA A 55 -17.04 -13.96 -5.51
N LYS A 56 -16.24 -13.78 -6.58
CA LYS A 56 -16.53 -14.23 -7.94
C LYS A 56 -15.80 -15.53 -8.33
N ALA A 57 -15.29 -16.30 -7.36
CA ALA A 57 -14.48 -17.50 -7.62
C ALA A 57 -15.14 -18.53 -8.54
N GLU A 58 -16.48 -18.67 -8.46
CA GLU A 58 -17.23 -19.65 -9.27
C GLU A 58 -17.26 -19.28 -10.77
N THR A 59 -17.09 -18.00 -11.09
CA THR A 59 -17.08 -17.53 -12.49
C THR A 59 -15.69 -17.44 -13.08
N VAL A 60 -14.63 -17.68 -12.27
CA VAL A 60 -13.26 -17.64 -12.73
C VAL A 60 -12.90 -18.92 -13.48
N SER A 61 -12.44 -18.78 -14.70
CA SER A 61 -11.85 -19.86 -15.51
C SER A 61 -10.55 -19.38 -16.19
N ALA A 62 -9.82 -20.29 -16.80
CA ALA A 62 -8.60 -19.95 -17.56
C ALA A 62 -8.57 -20.70 -18.87
N SER A 63 -8.06 -20.04 -19.90
CA SER A 63 -7.67 -20.65 -21.17
C SER A 63 -6.13 -20.78 -21.23
N GLU A 64 -5.58 -20.97 -22.42
CA GLU A 64 -4.14 -21.07 -22.65
C GLU A 64 -3.42 -19.72 -22.37
N ASP A 65 -4.08 -18.60 -22.68
CA ASP A 65 -3.50 -17.25 -22.61
C ASP A 65 -4.40 -16.20 -21.93
N SER A 66 -5.46 -16.63 -21.24
CA SER A 66 -6.40 -15.70 -20.61
C SER A 66 -6.97 -16.21 -19.30
N ILE A 67 -7.56 -15.28 -18.53
CA ILE A 67 -8.46 -15.54 -17.40
C ILE A 67 -9.81 -14.93 -17.75
N THR A 68 -10.88 -15.68 -17.53
CA THR A 68 -12.26 -15.19 -17.65
C THR A 68 -12.89 -15.06 -16.27
N VAL A 69 -13.57 -13.93 -16.02
CA VAL A 69 -14.33 -13.65 -14.79
C VAL A 69 -15.65 -13.02 -15.18
N ASP A 70 -16.79 -13.55 -14.69
CA ASP A 70 -18.14 -13.10 -15.05
C ASP A 70 -18.35 -12.98 -16.57
N GLY A 71 -17.77 -13.90 -17.34
CA GLY A 71 -17.84 -13.91 -18.81
C GLY A 71 -16.92 -12.90 -19.52
N LYS A 72 -16.25 -12.00 -18.80
CA LYS A 72 -15.25 -11.10 -19.38
C LYS A 72 -13.90 -11.80 -19.44
N GLU A 73 -13.38 -11.97 -20.65
CA GLU A 73 -12.04 -12.50 -20.89
C GLU A 73 -10.98 -11.38 -20.75
N ILE A 74 -9.88 -11.69 -20.03
CA ILE A 74 -8.75 -10.81 -19.83
C ILE A 74 -7.51 -11.54 -20.25
N LYS A 75 -6.82 -11.04 -21.27
CA LYS A 75 -5.62 -11.66 -21.83
C LYS A 75 -4.45 -11.54 -20.85
N ILE A 76 -3.66 -12.64 -20.77
CA ILE A 76 -2.42 -12.69 -20.01
C ILE A 76 -1.24 -12.69 -21.00
N TYR A 77 -0.48 -11.62 -20.94
CA TYR A 77 0.79 -11.50 -21.64
C TYR A 77 1.90 -12.11 -20.78
N LYS A 78 2.95 -12.58 -21.42
CA LYS A 78 4.09 -13.23 -20.75
C LYS A 78 5.40 -12.54 -21.13
N GLU A 79 5.36 -11.20 -21.15
CA GLU A 79 6.50 -10.40 -21.56
C GLU A 79 7.45 -10.16 -20.38
N PRO A 80 8.68 -10.69 -20.44
CA PRO A 80 9.67 -10.44 -19.39
C PRO A 80 10.22 -9.01 -19.42
N ASP A 81 10.24 -8.38 -20.59
CA ASP A 81 10.61 -6.97 -20.77
C ASP A 81 9.36 -6.13 -21.00
N ALA A 82 9.08 -5.22 -20.07
CA ALA A 82 7.91 -4.36 -20.12
C ALA A 82 7.86 -3.44 -21.35
N ASN A 83 9.00 -3.15 -22.01
CA ASN A 83 9.01 -2.40 -23.28
C ASN A 83 8.26 -3.12 -24.41
N ASN A 84 8.10 -4.43 -24.33
CA ASN A 84 7.43 -5.24 -25.35
C ASN A 84 5.94 -5.47 -25.05
N CYS A 85 5.44 -4.97 -23.94
CA CYS A 85 4.03 -5.08 -23.61
C CYS A 85 3.17 -4.23 -24.57
N PRO A 86 1.97 -4.69 -24.98
CA PRO A 86 1.16 -4.00 -25.99
C PRO A 86 0.29 -2.88 -25.40
N TRP A 87 0.84 -2.08 -24.48
CA TRP A 87 0.04 -1.08 -23.77
C TRP A 87 -0.53 0.00 -24.68
N GLY A 88 0.22 0.40 -25.71
CA GLY A 88 -0.25 1.37 -26.70
C GLY A 88 -1.38 0.84 -27.58
N GLU A 89 -1.29 -0.43 -28.02
CA GLU A 89 -2.31 -1.10 -28.83
C GLU A 89 -3.64 -1.27 -28.06
N LEU A 90 -3.55 -1.47 -26.75
CA LEU A 90 -4.70 -1.62 -25.85
C LEU A 90 -5.24 -0.27 -25.32
N ASP A 91 -4.59 0.84 -25.69
CA ASP A 91 -4.93 2.19 -25.21
C ASP A 91 -4.98 2.25 -23.67
N VAL A 92 -3.94 1.71 -23.01
CA VAL A 92 -3.86 1.64 -21.54
C VAL A 92 -3.66 3.02 -20.94
N ASP A 93 -4.56 3.42 -20.05
CA ASP A 93 -4.45 4.69 -19.32
C ASP A 93 -3.43 4.59 -18.20
N VAL A 94 -3.53 3.52 -17.37
CA VAL A 94 -2.66 3.34 -16.22
C VAL A 94 -2.14 1.90 -16.18
N VAL A 95 -0.82 1.74 -16.11
CA VAL A 95 -0.21 0.47 -15.70
C VAL A 95 -0.05 0.45 -14.19
N LEU A 96 -0.60 -0.58 -13.56
CA LEU A 96 -0.30 -0.93 -12.17
C LEU A 96 0.92 -1.84 -12.15
N GLU A 97 2.06 -1.33 -11.69
CA GLU A 97 3.32 -2.08 -11.58
C GLU A 97 3.40 -2.79 -10.23
N CYS A 98 3.20 -4.11 -10.23
CA CYS A 98 3.20 -5.00 -9.04
C CYS A 98 4.23 -6.12 -9.12
N SER A 99 5.11 -6.14 -10.14
CA SER A 99 6.10 -7.21 -10.32
C SER A 99 7.25 -7.15 -9.31
N GLY A 100 7.54 -5.95 -8.79
CA GLY A 100 8.69 -5.66 -7.93
C GLY A 100 10.02 -5.52 -8.68
N PHE A 101 10.01 -5.50 -10.03
CA PHE A 101 11.20 -5.31 -10.87
C PHE A 101 11.37 -3.86 -11.32
N TYR A 102 10.28 -3.17 -11.65
CA TYR A 102 10.28 -1.81 -12.18
C TYR A 102 10.00 -0.78 -11.07
N THR A 103 10.79 -0.83 -10.00
CA THR A 103 10.59 -0.04 -8.77
C THR A 103 11.43 1.24 -8.72
N SER A 104 11.68 1.87 -9.86
CA SER A 104 12.28 3.21 -9.97
C SER A 104 11.68 3.91 -11.19
N LYS A 105 11.79 5.24 -11.25
CA LYS A 105 11.33 6.03 -12.39
C LYS A 105 11.96 5.56 -13.70
N GLU A 106 13.30 5.38 -13.68
CA GLU A 106 14.07 4.91 -14.83
C GLU A 106 13.55 3.56 -15.36
N LYS A 107 13.37 2.58 -14.46
CA LYS A 107 12.87 1.25 -14.88
C LYS A 107 11.43 1.29 -15.34
N ALA A 108 10.57 1.99 -14.61
CA ALA A 108 9.15 2.08 -14.93
C ALA A 108 8.88 2.83 -16.25
N GLN A 109 9.86 3.59 -16.75
CA GLN A 109 9.81 4.21 -18.07
C GLN A 109 9.55 3.19 -19.20
N ALA A 110 9.93 1.91 -19.00
CA ALA A 110 9.64 0.84 -19.94
C ALA A 110 8.14 0.72 -20.27
N HIS A 111 7.26 0.94 -19.30
CA HIS A 111 5.81 0.91 -19.54
C HIS A 111 5.33 2.11 -20.37
N ILE A 112 5.91 3.28 -20.15
CA ILE A 112 5.62 4.47 -20.97
C ILE A 112 6.12 4.26 -22.40
N ASN A 113 7.33 3.69 -22.57
CA ASN A 113 7.88 3.34 -23.89
C ASN A 113 6.99 2.35 -24.63
N ALA A 114 6.36 1.42 -23.91
CA ALA A 114 5.39 0.46 -24.41
C ALA A 114 4.01 1.07 -24.75
N GLY A 115 3.81 2.39 -24.51
CA GLY A 115 2.63 3.13 -24.89
C GLY A 115 1.59 3.33 -23.78
N ALA A 116 1.88 2.99 -22.52
CA ALA A 116 1.03 3.37 -21.40
C ALA A 116 1.07 4.88 -21.16
N LYS A 117 -0.06 5.50 -20.81
CA LYS A 117 -0.12 6.94 -20.54
C LYS A 117 0.45 7.28 -19.15
N LYS A 118 0.20 6.42 -18.16
CA LYS A 118 0.62 6.61 -16.76
C LYS A 118 1.03 5.29 -16.13
N VAL A 119 1.87 5.36 -15.07
CA VAL A 119 2.31 4.20 -14.28
C VAL A 119 2.17 4.48 -12.79
N VAL A 120 1.56 3.55 -12.06
CA VAL A 120 1.53 3.53 -10.58
C VAL A 120 2.40 2.37 -10.09
N ILE A 121 3.50 2.69 -9.43
CA ILE A 121 4.41 1.69 -8.84
C ILE A 121 3.90 1.30 -7.45
N SER A 122 3.66 0.01 -7.23
CA SER A 122 3.15 -0.53 -5.96
C SER A 122 4.26 -0.74 -4.90
N ALA A 123 5.24 0.16 -4.86
CA ALA A 123 6.37 0.11 -3.93
C ALA A 123 7.01 1.51 -3.78
N PRO A 124 7.79 1.76 -2.73
CA PRO A 124 8.70 2.90 -2.68
C PRO A 124 9.65 2.87 -3.89
N ALA A 125 9.80 3.99 -4.60
CA ALA A 125 10.46 4.02 -5.90
C ALA A 125 11.53 5.14 -6.05
N GLY A 126 12.08 5.63 -4.95
CA GLY A 126 13.08 6.70 -4.94
C GLY A 126 12.48 8.07 -4.61
N ASN A 127 13.26 9.13 -4.84
CA ASN A 127 12.90 10.51 -4.50
C ASN A 127 12.75 11.39 -5.76
N ASP A 128 12.88 10.80 -6.94
CA ASP A 128 12.86 11.48 -8.25
C ASP A 128 11.49 11.40 -8.95
N LEU A 129 10.48 10.92 -8.22
CA LEU A 129 9.09 10.86 -8.66
C LEU A 129 8.14 11.10 -7.48
N PRO A 130 6.89 11.55 -7.73
CA PRO A 130 5.93 11.75 -6.66
C PRO A 130 5.64 10.47 -5.89
N THR A 131 5.70 10.56 -4.56
CA THR A 131 5.29 9.49 -3.63
C THR A 131 3.94 9.87 -3.02
N ILE A 132 2.91 9.08 -3.28
CA ILE A 132 1.52 9.42 -3.01
C ILE A 132 0.92 8.52 -1.94
N VAL A 133 0.26 9.16 -0.99
CA VAL A 133 -0.71 8.55 -0.05
C VAL A 133 -2.05 9.22 -0.30
N TYR A 134 -3.04 8.44 -0.75
CA TYR A 134 -4.37 8.96 -1.05
C TYR A 134 -5.02 9.60 0.18
N ASN A 135 -5.71 10.71 0.00
CA ASN A 135 -6.28 11.59 1.04
C ASN A 135 -5.25 12.25 1.99
N VAL A 136 -3.95 12.21 1.64
CA VAL A 136 -2.92 12.98 2.34
C VAL A 136 -2.28 13.99 1.41
N ASN A 137 -1.78 13.54 0.26
CA ASN A 137 -1.07 14.41 -0.70
C ASN A 137 -1.40 14.11 -2.17
N HIS A 138 -2.46 13.37 -2.48
CA HIS A 138 -2.79 12.98 -3.86
C HIS A 138 -3.18 14.18 -4.74
N GLU A 139 -3.70 15.27 -4.13
CA GLU A 139 -4.10 16.48 -4.84
C GLU A 139 -2.92 17.27 -5.44
N GLN A 140 -1.69 16.95 -5.03
CA GLN A 140 -0.49 17.54 -5.64
C GLN A 140 -0.20 17.00 -7.05
N LEU A 141 -0.83 15.88 -7.43
CA LEU A 141 -0.65 15.29 -8.76
C LEU A 141 -1.26 16.16 -9.84
N THR A 142 -0.54 16.24 -10.95
CA THR A 142 -0.94 16.98 -12.14
C THR A 142 -1.07 16.04 -13.35
N LYS A 143 -1.62 16.55 -14.45
CA LYS A 143 -1.68 15.81 -15.72
C LYS A 143 -0.29 15.48 -16.30
N ASP A 144 0.71 16.29 -15.98
CA ASP A 144 2.08 16.13 -16.49
C ASP A 144 2.86 15.02 -15.76
N ASP A 145 2.37 14.55 -14.61
CA ASP A 145 2.95 13.41 -13.93
C ASP A 145 2.60 12.12 -14.68
N ASN A 146 3.61 11.33 -15.04
CA ASN A 146 3.42 10.09 -15.79
C ASN A 146 3.74 8.83 -14.97
N ILE A 147 4.67 8.91 -14.01
CA ILE A 147 5.10 7.80 -13.18
C ILE A 147 5.09 8.23 -11.72
N ILE A 148 4.37 7.50 -10.88
CA ILE A 148 4.25 7.78 -9.45
C ILE A 148 4.48 6.52 -8.61
N SER A 149 4.86 6.71 -7.35
CA SER A 149 4.89 5.66 -6.33
C SER A 149 3.66 5.78 -5.44
N ALA A 150 2.96 4.66 -5.21
CA ALA A 150 1.90 4.56 -4.20
C ALA A 150 2.46 4.33 -2.78
N ALA A 151 3.74 4.64 -2.54
CA ALA A 151 4.45 4.45 -1.28
C ALA A 151 4.48 2.98 -0.81
N SER A 152 4.61 2.75 0.50
CA SER A 152 4.50 1.43 1.14
C SER A 152 3.22 1.31 1.96
N CYS A 153 2.84 0.09 2.32
CA CYS A 153 1.71 -0.15 3.21
C CYS A 153 1.88 0.56 4.56
N THR A 154 3.07 0.53 5.12
CA THR A 154 3.38 1.22 6.39
C THR A 154 3.33 2.74 6.25
N THR A 155 3.80 3.30 5.12
CA THR A 155 3.69 4.75 4.87
C THR A 155 2.23 5.17 4.72
N ASN A 156 1.40 4.36 4.06
CA ASN A 156 -0.04 4.62 3.93
C ASN A 156 -0.78 4.56 5.28
N CYS A 157 -0.30 3.75 6.22
CA CYS A 157 -0.83 3.73 7.59
C CYS A 157 -0.34 4.92 8.42
N LEU A 158 0.96 5.22 8.38
CA LEU A 158 1.58 6.26 9.19
C LEU A 158 1.14 7.68 8.80
N ALA A 159 1.04 7.96 7.50
CA ALA A 159 0.89 9.33 7.00
C ALA A 159 -0.38 10.04 7.49
N PRO A 160 -1.60 9.47 7.40
CA PRO A 160 -2.80 10.17 7.87
C PRO A 160 -2.77 10.39 9.38
N MET A 161 -2.29 9.40 10.16
CA MET A 161 -2.15 9.51 11.61
C MET A 161 -1.14 10.59 12.01
N ALA A 162 0.05 10.59 11.38
CA ALA A 162 1.08 11.59 11.64
C ALA A 162 0.64 13.00 11.20
N LYS A 163 -0.10 13.11 10.08
CA LYS A 163 -0.66 14.39 9.64
C LYS A 163 -1.66 14.94 10.66
N ALA A 164 -2.63 14.15 11.08
CA ALA A 164 -3.64 14.59 12.04
C ALA A 164 -3.03 14.99 13.38
N LEU A 165 -2.01 14.27 13.86
CA LEU A 165 -1.26 14.62 15.05
C LEU A 165 -0.48 15.94 14.87
N ASN A 166 0.23 16.09 13.76
CA ASN A 166 1.03 17.28 13.47
C ASN A 166 0.16 18.53 13.25
N ASP A 167 -1.02 18.37 12.69
CA ASP A 167 -2.00 19.46 12.51
C ASP A 167 -2.59 19.92 13.87
N LEU A 168 -2.76 19.00 14.83
CA LEU A 168 -3.19 19.32 16.20
C LEU A 168 -2.07 20.00 17.00
N ALA A 169 -0.89 19.38 16.99
CA ALA A 169 0.29 19.80 17.76
C ALA A 169 1.56 19.43 16.99
N PRO A 170 2.38 20.42 16.55
CA PRO A 170 3.52 20.16 15.70
C PRO A 170 4.48 19.13 16.29
N ILE A 171 4.79 18.09 15.51
CA ILE A 171 5.73 17.04 15.90
C ILE A 171 7.16 17.62 15.86
N LYS A 172 7.87 17.54 16.97
CA LYS A 172 9.29 17.92 17.08
C LYS A 172 10.21 16.79 16.68
N SER A 173 9.93 15.59 17.19
CA SER A 173 10.67 14.36 16.88
C SER A 173 9.79 13.13 17.21
N GLY A 174 10.13 11.99 16.62
CA GLY A 174 9.41 10.76 16.96
C GLY A 174 10.10 9.50 16.47
N ILE A 175 9.68 8.40 17.08
CA ILE A 175 10.09 7.03 16.71
C ILE A 175 8.83 6.26 16.33
N MET A 176 8.79 5.74 15.12
CA MET A 176 7.74 4.81 14.75
C MET A 176 8.25 3.37 14.80
N CYS A 177 7.41 2.47 15.28
CA CYS A 177 7.64 1.04 15.17
C CYS A 177 6.42 0.39 14.52
N THR A 178 6.62 -0.41 13.48
CA THR A 178 5.54 -1.24 12.98
C THR A 178 5.71 -2.69 13.41
N ILE A 179 4.68 -3.24 14.04
CA ILE A 179 4.52 -4.69 14.26
C ILE A 179 3.84 -5.22 13.02
N HIS A 180 4.61 -5.88 12.17
CA HIS A 180 4.22 -6.15 10.79
C HIS A 180 4.06 -7.65 10.54
N ALA A 181 3.00 -8.04 9.87
CA ALA A 181 2.85 -9.39 9.35
C ALA A 181 4.02 -9.79 8.44
N TYR A 182 4.34 -11.08 8.36
CA TYR A 182 5.36 -11.54 7.42
C TYR A 182 4.88 -11.34 5.97
N THR A 183 5.82 -11.22 5.04
CA THR A 183 5.53 -11.01 3.61
C THR A 183 6.36 -11.97 2.76
N GLY A 184 6.00 -12.13 1.48
CA GLY A 184 6.61 -13.07 0.56
C GLY A 184 8.10 -12.84 0.24
N ASP A 185 8.72 -11.81 0.79
CA ASP A 185 10.16 -11.56 0.71
C ASP A 185 10.94 -12.23 1.85
N GLN A 186 10.25 -12.82 2.84
CA GLN A 186 10.82 -13.64 3.90
C GLN A 186 10.80 -15.12 3.52
N MET A 187 11.67 -15.90 4.14
CA MET A 187 11.71 -17.35 3.90
C MET A 187 10.67 -18.10 4.73
N THR A 188 10.06 -19.13 4.15
CA THR A 188 9.14 -20.03 4.86
C THR A 188 9.88 -20.85 5.91
N LEU A 189 11.00 -21.46 5.52
CA LEU A 189 11.99 -22.09 6.40
C LEU A 189 13.33 -21.36 6.24
N ASP A 190 14.27 -21.62 7.15
CA ASP A 190 15.62 -21.01 7.05
C ASP A 190 16.25 -21.31 5.71
N GLY A 191 16.64 -20.26 4.99
CA GLY A 191 17.23 -20.37 3.67
C GLY A 191 17.73 -19.03 3.12
N PRO A 192 18.52 -19.00 2.05
CA PRO A 192 19.11 -17.79 1.51
C PRO A 192 18.04 -16.86 0.92
N GLN A 193 17.90 -15.68 1.50
CA GLN A 193 17.03 -14.64 0.97
C GLN A 193 17.68 -13.95 -0.24
N ARG A 194 16.89 -13.64 -1.28
CA ARG A 194 17.37 -13.14 -2.60
C ARG A 194 18.28 -11.91 -2.54
N LYS A 195 18.08 -11.02 -1.55
CA LYS A 195 18.86 -9.79 -1.37
C LYS A 195 19.95 -9.92 -0.30
N GLY A 196 20.15 -11.12 0.25
CA GLY A 196 21.17 -11.41 1.27
C GLY A 196 20.85 -10.87 2.67
N ASP A 197 19.59 -10.54 2.98
CA ASP A 197 19.20 -10.13 4.32
C ASP A 197 19.18 -11.36 5.26
N LEU A 198 20.11 -11.36 6.24
CA LEU A 198 20.30 -12.48 7.15
C LEU A 198 19.09 -12.73 8.05
N ARG A 199 18.38 -11.70 8.48
CA ARG A 199 17.20 -11.84 9.34
C ARG A 199 16.00 -12.34 8.55
N ARG A 200 15.78 -11.85 7.33
CA ARG A 200 14.71 -12.32 6.44
C ARG A 200 14.98 -13.72 5.87
N SER A 201 16.20 -14.24 6.03
CA SER A 201 16.57 -15.61 5.72
C SER A 201 16.04 -16.64 6.74
N ARG A 202 15.51 -16.18 7.87
CA ARG A 202 14.96 -17.05 8.90
C ARG A 202 13.47 -17.30 8.68
N ALA A 203 12.99 -18.44 9.20
CA ALA A 203 11.60 -18.89 9.08
C ALA A 203 10.60 -17.85 9.61
N ALA A 204 9.76 -17.33 8.72
CA ALA A 204 8.86 -16.20 8.99
C ALA A 204 7.79 -16.52 10.04
N ALA A 205 7.22 -17.73 9.98
CA ALA A 205 6.11 -18.14 10.85
C ALA A 205 6.53 -18.60 12.24
N CYS A 206 7.85 -18.57 12.55
CA CYS A 206 8.39 -19.05 13.84
C CYS A 206 9.15 -17.97 14.62
N ASN A 207 9.34 -16.77 14.04
CA ASN A 207 10.24 -15.78 14.60
C ASN A 207 9.64 -14.38 14.64
N ILE A 208 10.02 -13.59 15.65
CA ILE A 208 9.98 -12.14 15.56
C ILE A 208 11.26 -11.71 14.85
N VAL A 209 11.12 -11.04 13.70
CA VAL A 209 12.24 -10.67 12.82
C VAL A 209 12.41 -9.15 12.78
N PRO A 210 13.42 -8.58 13.49
CA PRO A 210 13.70 -7.14 13.43
C PRO A 210 14.14 -6.74 12.03
N ASN A 211 13.59 -5.63 11.52
CA ASN A 211 13.89 -5.10 10.20
C ASN A 211 13.97 -3.56 10.21
N SER A 212 14.72 -3.02 9.29
CA SER A 212 14.61 -1.60 8.96
C SER A 212 13.30 -1.33 8.20
N THR A 213 12.77 -0.12 8.32
CA THR A 213 11.67 0.38 7.48
C THR A 213 12.04 1.71 6.88
N GLY A 214 11.71 1.89 5.60
CA GLY A 214 11.85 3.17 4.91
C GLY A 214 10.69 4.13 5.19
N ALA A 215 9.63 3.69 5.89
CA ALA A 215 8.40 4.47 6.07
C ALA A 215 8.64 5.80 6.79
N ALA A 216 9.47 5.81 7.84
CA ALA A 216 9.80 7.04 8.56
C ALA A 216 10.57 8.08 7.70
N LYS A 217 11.42 7.61 6.78
CA LYS A 217 12.10 8.49 5.82
C LYS A 217 11.15 8.95 4.70
N ALA A 218 10.30 8.04 4.24
CA ALA A 218 9.34 8.32 3.17
C ALA A 218 8.25 9.32 3.62
N ILE A 219 8.03 9.49 4.92
CA ILE A 219 7.02 10.43 5.42
C ILE A 219 7.32 11.88 4.98
N GLY A 220 8.59 12.27 4.92
CA GLY A 220 9.00 13.59 4.44
C GLY A 220 8.73 13.85 2.96
N LEU A 221 8.52 12.79 2.15
CA LEU A 221 8.09 12.92 0.74
C LEU A 221 6.58 13.16 0.62
N VAL A 222 5.83 12.76 1.65
CA VAL A 222 4.36 12.85 1.69
C VAL A 222 3.91 14.07 2.49
N ILE A 223 4.60 14.34 3.60
CA ILE A 223 4.36 15.46 4.52
C ILE A 223 5.70 16.18 4.74
N PRO A 224 6.03 17.19 3.92
CA PRO A 224 7.34 17.86 3.96
C PRO A 224 7.73 18.41 5.33
N GLU A 225 6.77 18.85 6.16
CA GLU A 225 6.99 19.38 7.51
C GLU A 225 7.57 18.33 8.47
N LEU A 226 7.41 17.05 8.17
CA LEU A 226 7.94 15.93 8.95
C LEU A 226 9.28 15.41 8.45
N ASN A 227 9.87 16.04 7.43
CA ASN A 227 11.17 15.63 6.91
C ASN A 227 12.26 15.70 7.99
N GLY A 228 12.92 14.57 8.24
CA GLY A 228 14.01 14.47 9.22
C GLY A 228 13.55 14.40 10.69
N LYS A 229 12.24 14.51 10.99
CA LYS A 229 11.73 14.46 12.35
C LYS A 229 11.42 13.05 12.86
N LEU A 230 11.24 12.07 11.96
CA LEU A 230 10.89 10.71 12.33
C LEU A 230 11.98 9.71 11.95
N ILE A 231 12.25 8.77 12.85
CA ILE A 231 13.02 7.55 12.61
C ILE A 231 12.11 6.33 12.83
N GLY A 232 12.52 5.15 12.34
CA GLY A 232 11.64 3.99 12.51
C GLY A 232 12.28 2.64 12.30
N SER A 233 11.60 1.63 12.84
CA SER A 233 11.93 0.22 12.73
C SER A 233 10.69 -0.63 12.48
N ALA A 234 10.89 -1.90 12.13
CA ALA A 234 9.84 -2.88 11.97
C ALA A 234 10.18 -4.14 12.76
N GLN A 235 9.16 -4.77 13.34
CA GLN A 235 9.23 -6.12 13.91
C GLN A 235 8.27 -7.00 13.10
N ARG A 236 8.82 -7.92 12.29
CA ARG A 236 7.99 -8.91 11.59
C ARG A 236 7.58 -10.00 12.55
N VAL A 237 6.28 -10.33 12.58
CA VAL A 237 5.68 -11.29 13.51
C VAL A 237 4.99 -12.43 12.76
N PRO A 238 4.76 -13.60 13.42
CA PRO A 238 4.15 -14.77 12.80
C PRO A 238 2.64 -14.63 12.53
N THR A 239 2.24 -13.58 11.81
CA THR A 239 0.86 -13.37 11.31
C THR A 239 0.87 -13.24 9.80
N PRO A 240 -0.11 -13.84 9.07
CA PRO A 240 -0.12 -13.83 7.60
C PRO A 240 -0.49 -12.46 7.02
N THR A 241 -1.33 -11.69 7.70
CA THR A 241 -1.70 -10.31 7.40
C THR A 241 -2.25 -9.65 8.66
N GLY A 242 -2.42 -8.33 8.64
CA GLY A 242 -2.80 -7.56 9.82
C GLY A 242 -1.58 -7.05 10.59
N SER A 243 -1.34 -5.75 10.49
CA SER A 243 -0.18 -5.05 11.05
C SER A 243 -0.62 -3.82 11.84
N THR A 244 0.23 -3.32 12.72
CA THR A 244 -0.02 -2.08 13.44
C THR A 244 1.20 -1.17 13.40
N THR A 245 0.97 0.14 13.31
CA THR A 245 2.01 1.17 13.42
C THR A 245 1.82 1.94 14.72
N ILE A 246 2.87 1.97 15.52
CA ILE A 246 2.96 2.74 16.75
C ILE A 246 3.87 3.93 16.47
N LEU A 247 3.38 5.15 16.70
CA LEU A 247 4.17 6.37 16.66
C LEU A 247 4.26 6.95 18.06
N THR A 248 5.46 6.96 18.61
CA THR A 248 5.81 7.70 19.83
C THR A 248 6.50 8.99 19.40
N ALA A 249 5.96 10.13 19.80
CA ALA A 249 6.44 11.43 19.36
C ALA A 249 6.42 12.45 20.49
N VAL A 250 7.34 13.42 20.42
CA VAL A 250 7.30 14.65 21.20
C VAL A 250 6.61 15.71 20.35
N VAL A 251 5.53 16.27 20.85
CA VAL A 251 4.77 17.34 20.20
C VAL A 251 4.85 18.65 20.98
N GLU A 252 4.64 19.77 20.29
CA GLU A 252 4.60 21.10 20.92
C GLU A 252 3.30 21.29 21.69
N GLY A 253 3.38 21.97 22.83
CA GLY A 253 2.23 22.27 23.69
C GLY A 253 1.84 21.12 24.62
N GLU A 254 0.88 21.39 25.48
CA GLU A 254 0.25 20.41 26.36
C GLU A 254 -1.04 19.89 25.70
N VAL A 255 -1.04 18.61 25.32
CA VAL A 255 -2.20 17.96 24.71
C VAL A 255 -2.65 16.77 25.55
N THR A 256 -3.95 16.56 25.60
CA THR A 256 -4.57 15.44 26.33
C THR A 256 -4.95 14.30 25.36
N VAL A 257 -5.17 13.11 25.92
CA VAL A 257 -5.69 11.95 25.18
C VAL A 257 -7.00 12.30 24.47
N ASP A 258 -7.92 13.02 25.14
CA ASP A 258 -9.20 13.39 24.57
C ASP A 258 -9.05 14.34 23.38
N GLN A 259 -8.14 15.32 23.46
CA GLN A 259 -7.85 16.23 22.35
C GLN A 259 -7.25 15.49 21.15
N ILE A 260 -6.32 14.56 21.40
CA ILE A 260 -5.73 13.73 20.34
C ILE A 260 -6.83 12.89 19.69
N ASN A 261 -7.60 12.14 20.47
CA ASN A 261 -8.66 11.28 19.95
C ASN A 261 -9.74 12.09 19.19
N ALA A 262 -10.08 13.30 19.65
CA ALA A 262 -11.00 14.19 18.95
C ALA A 262 -10.44 14.65 17.60
N ALA A 263 -9.16 15.01 17.52
CA ALA A 263 -8.49 15.40 16.27
C ALA A 263 -8.44 14.23 15.28
N MET A 264 -8.07 13.02 15.74
CA MET A 264 -8.04 11.83 14.90
C MET A 264 -9.44 11.47 14.36
N LYS A 265 -10.47 11.60 15.20
CA LYS A 265 -11.86 11.38 14.79
C LYS A 265 -12.32 12.41 13.77
N ALA A 266 -11.94 13.67 13.93
CA ALA A 266 -12.26 14.73 12.98
C ALA A 266 -11.57 14.55 11.62
N ALA A 267 -10.37 13.94 11.61
CA ALA A 267 -9.61 13.62 10.39
C ALA A 267 -10.12 12.36 9.66
N ALA A 268 -11.04 11.58 10.25
CA ALA A 268 -11.54 10.34 9.68
C ALA A 268 -12.27 10.58 8.35
N ASN A 269 -12.01 9.68 7.39
CA ASN A 269 -12.57 9.72 6.03
C ASN A 269 -12.58 8.31 5.42
N GLU A 270 -12.84 8.18 4.13
CA GLU A 270 -12.85 6.86 3.43
C GLU A 270 -11.51 6.10 3.44
N SER A 271 -10.41 6.80 3.69
CA SER A 271 -9.04 6.24 3.73
C SER A 271 -8.50 6.10 5.14
N TYR A 272 -8.99 6.89 6.08
CA TYR A 272 -8.56 6.96 7.47
C TYR A 272 -9.73 6.70 8.41
N GLY A 273 -9.77 5.51 9.00
CA GLY A 273 -10.83 5.11 9.93
C GLY A 273 -10.51 5.47 11.38
N TYR A 274 -11.54 5.44 12.22
CA TYR A 274 -11.46 5.67 13.66
C TYR A 274 -12.15 4.53 14.41
N ASN A 275 -11.45 3.92 15.37
CA ASN A 275 -11.91 2.77 16.13
C ASN A 275 -11.89 3.04 17.64
N THR A 276 -12.90 2.54 18.36
CA THR A 276 -13.03 2.60 19.82
C THR A 276 -13.17 1.22 20.46
N ASP A 277 -13.18 0.14 19.67
CA ASP A 277 -13.27 -1.22 20.15
C ASP A 277 -11.88 -1.78 20.44
N GLU A 278 -11.78 -2.71 21.38
CA GLU A 278 -10.55 -3.43 21.72
C GLU A 278 -10.28 -4.54 20.70
N ILE A 279 -9.81 -4.13 19.50
CA ILE A 279 -9.56 -5.03 18.36
C ILE A 279 -8.13 -5.61 18.36
N VAL A 280 -7.96 -6.70 17.62
CA VAL A 280 -6.67 -7.34 17.35
C VAL A 280 -6.44 -7.51 15.85
N SER A 281 -5.26 -7.97 15.46
CA SER A 281 -4.83 -8.03 14.05
C SER A 281 -5.73 -8.86 13.13
N SER A 282 -6.46 -9.87 13.65
CA SER A 282 -7.40 -10.66 12.85
C SER A 282 -8.67 -9.90 12.46
N ASP A 283 -9.05 -8.88 13.25
CA ASP A 283 -10.30 -8.13 13.03
C ASP A 283 -10.20 -7.14 11.88
N ILE A 284 -8.96 -6.80 11.46
CA ILE A 284 -8.73 -5.85 10.39
C ILE A 284 -8.42 -6.50 9.03
N VAL A 285 -8.48 -7.84 8.95
CA VAL A 285 -8.25 -8.57 7.70
C VAL A 285 -9.32 -8.21 6.67
N GLY A 286 -8.91 -7.82 5.47
CA GLY A 286 -9.80 -7.38 4.40
C GLY A 286 -10.29 -5.94 4.53
N MET A 287 -9.82 -5.19 5.51
CA MET A 287 -10.18 -3.79 5.72
C MET A 287 -9.73 -2.90 4.55
N SER A 288 -10.55 -1.92 4.19
CA SER A 288 -10.31 -0.98 3.08
C SER A 288 -9.74 0.38 3.50
N TYR A 289 -9.73 0.71 4.79
CA TYR A 289 -9.02 1.89 5.28
C TYR A 289 -7.51 1.70 5.10
N GLY A 290 -6.81 2.71 4.60
CA GLY A 290 -5.33 2.71 4.54
C GLY A 290 -4.70 2.68 5.94
N SER A 291 -5.41 3.26 6.90
CA SER A 291 -5.04 3.37 8.30
C SER A 291 -6.32 3.40 9.14
N LEU A 292 -6.39 2.60 10.20
CA LEU A 292 -7.48 2.61 11.18
C LEU A 292 -6.92 3.02 12.53
N PHE A 293 -7.20 4.25 12.94
CA PHE A 293 -6.76 4.78 14.22
C PHE A 293 -7.42 4.03 15.39
N ASP A 294 -6.63 3.66 16.38
CA ASP A 294 -7.09 2.98 17.59
C ASP A 294 -7.09 3.93 18.79
N ALA A 295 -8.24 4.48 19.11
CA ALA A 295 -8.40 5.44 20.19
C ALA A 295 -8.15 4.81 21.58
N THR A 296 -8.21 3.49 21.70
CA THR A 296 -7.99 2.79 22.97
C THR A 296 -6.52 2.72 23.36
N GLN A 297 -5.60 2.98 22.40
CA GLN A 297 -4.15 2.90 22.59
C GLN A 297 -3.44 4.25 22.69
N THR A 298 -4.21 5.35 22.71
CA THR A 298 -3.65 6.71 22.82
C THR A 298 -3.09 6.95 24.21
N MET A 299 -1.87 7.46 24.28
CA MET A 299 -1.22 7.90 25.52
C MET A 299 -0.67 9.31 25.36
N ALA A 300 -0.70 10.09 26.44
CA ALA A 300 -0.14 11.44 26.49
C ALA A 300 0.49 11.70 27.86
N LEU A 301 1.72 12.19 27.88
CA LEU A 301 2.49 12.51 29.07
C LEU A 301 3.10 13.92 28.93
N PRO A 302 2.55 14.97 29.58
CA PRO A 302 3.18 16.28 29.62
C PRO A 302 4.60 16.20 30.21
N THR A 303 5.57 16.81 29.57
CA THR A 303 7.00 16.75 29.97
C THR A 303 7.39 17.89 30.92
N GLY A 304 6.51 18.88 31.12
CA GLY A 304 6.74 20.00 32.02
C GLY A 304 7.58 21.15 31.42
N ASP A 305 7.99 21.03 30.17
CA ASP A 305 8.77 22.04 29.43
C ASP A 305 7.97 22.67 28.26
N GLY A 306 6.65 22.52 28.28
CA GLY A 306 5.78 22.99 27.20
C GLY A 306 5.67 22.04 26.04
N THR A 307 6.04 20.76 26.23
CA THR A 307 5.86 19.68 25.26
C THR A 307 5.08 18.51 25.86
N THR A 308 4.60 17.61 25.01
CA THR A 308 3.94 16.37 25.43
C THR A 308 4.57 15.20 24.68
N GLU A 309 4.94 14.15 25.40
CA GLU A 309 5.26 12.86 24.81
C GLU A 309 3.95 12.11 24.57
N VAL A 310 3.72 11.67 23.33
CA VAL A 310 2.49 11.01 22.92
C VAL A 310 2.78 9.66 22.25
N GLN A 311 1.88 8.70 22.46
CA GLN A 311 1.81 7.49 21.67
C GLN A 311 0.46 7.45 20.94
N VAL A 312 0.50 7.21 19.63
CA VAL A 312 -0.67 6.99 18.80
C VAL A 312 -0.49 5.72 17.99
N VAL A 313 -1.58 4.99 17.77
CA VAL A 313 -1.55 3.65 17.16
C VAL A 313 -2.58 3.58 16.04
N SER A 314 -2.19 2.98 14.92
CA SER A 314 -3.11 2.66 13.82
C SER A 314 -2.88 1.25 13.30
N TRP A 315 -3.98 0.60 12.95
CA TRP A 315 -4.02 -0.72 12.31
C TRP A 315 -4.07 -0.59 10.80
N TYR A 316 -3.54 -1.60 10.10
CA TYR A 316 -3.67 -1.73 8.65
C TYR A 316 -3.54 -3.19 8.21
N ASP A 317 -4.40 -3.61 7.31
CA ASP A 317 -4.14 -4.82 6.55
C ASP A 317 -3.04 -4.48 5.53
N ASN A 318 -1.83 -4.97 5.77
CA ASN A 318 -0.67 -4.62 4.95
C ASN A 318 -0.82 -5.01 3.46
N GLU A 319 -1.82 -5.83 3.12
CA GLU A 319 -2.18 -6.18 1.75
C GLU A 319 -3.42 -5.42 1.29
N ASN A 320 -4.58 -5.64 1.91
CA ASN A 320 -5.86 -5.09 1.42
C ASN A 320 -6.01 -3.58 1.67
N SER A 321 -5.59 -3.05 2.85
CA SER A 321 -5.58 -1.61 3.11
C SER A 321 -4.72 -0.85 2.11
N TYR A 322 -3.49 -1.34 1.91
CA TYR A 322 -2.57 -0.76 0.94
C TYR A 322 -3.13 -0.80 -0.49
N THR A 323 -3.67 -1.96 -0.90
CA THR A 323 -4.27 -2.12 -2.21
C THR A 323 -5.44 -1.15 -2.42
N SER A 324 -6.27 -0.94 -1.38
CA SER A 324 -7.40 0.00 -1.45
C SER A 324 -6.94 1.45 -1.70
N GLN A 325 -5.88 1.88 -1.01
CA GLN A 325 -5.29 3.21 -1.23
C GLN A 325 -4.73 3.36 -2.64
N MET A 326 -4.00 2.35 -3.10
CA MET A 326 -3.42 2.30 -4.44
C MET A 326 -4.50 2.32 -5.53
N VAL A 327 -5.59 1.56 -5.36
CA VAL A 327 -6.72 1.54 -6.30
C VAL A 327 -7.40 2.91 -6.36
N ARG A 328 -7.61 3.60 -5.23
CA ARG A 328 -8.11 4.99 -5.22
C ARG A 328 -7.17 5.93 -5.97
N THR A 329 -5.85 5.79 -5.72
CA THR A 329 -4.82 6.57 -6.42
C THR A 329 -4.85 6.34 -7.93
N ILE A 330 -5.00 5.09 -8.40
CA ILE A 330 -5.13 4.75 -9.82
C ILE A 330 -6.33 5.49 -10.45
N LYS A 331 -7.49 5.47 -9.80
CA LYS A 331 -8.70 6.14 -10.29
C LYS A 331 -8.51 7.66 -10.40
N TYR A 332 -7.94 8.26 -9.36
CA TYR A 332 -7.65 9.69 -9.34
C TYR A 332 -6.66 10.07 -10.43
N PHE A 333 -5.53 9.36 -10.50
CA PHE A 333 -4.45 9.63 -11.44
C PHE A 333 -4.86 9.42 -12.90
N GLY A 334 -5.66 8.38 -13.18
CA GLY A 334 -6.22 8.14 -14.50
C GLY A 334 -7.19 9.23 -14.95
N LYS A 335 -8.00 9.77 -14.04
CA LYS A 335 -8.92 10.87 -14.36
C LYS A 335 -8.21 12.18 -14.72
N LEU A 336 -6.97 12.40 -14.29
CA LEU A 336 -6.18 13.57 -14.68
C LEU A 336 -5.84 13.58 -16.19
N LEU A 337 -6.05 12.48 -16.91
CA LEU A 337 -5.94 12.44 -18.38
C LEU A 337 -7.08 13.16 -19.08
N GLU A 338 -8.22 13.38 -18.39
CA GLU A 338 -9.42 14.05 -18.91
C GLU A 338 -9.48 15.55 -18.53
N ALA A 339 -8.56 16.03 -17.66
CA ALA A 339 -8.57 17.38 -17.09
C ALA A 339 -7.86 18.46 -17.95
#